data_b8e666b300fde052d41801f39e5cd5fc
#
_entry.id   b8e666b300fde052d41801f39e5cd5fc
#
_cell.length_a   1.000
_cell.length_b   1.000
_cell.length_c   1.000
_cell.angle_alpha   90.00
_cell.angle_beta   90.00
_cell.angle_gamma   90.00
#
_symmetry.space_group_name_H-M   'P 1'
#
loop_
_entity.id
_entity.type
_entity.pdbx_description
1 polymer ?
#
loop_
_entity_poly.entity_id
_entity_poly.type
_entity_poly.pdbx_seq_one_letter_code
_entity_poly.pdbx_strand_id
1 'polypeptide(L)'
;MVVHVLAVSTVADNSRFWSGLKKAHATLPQGARWKVAVASRDGVKAVNIIAADSTDAVRDFFEAHTGPYATTEYFEADAANAVGLPR
;
A
#
# COMPACT_ATOMS: atom_id res chain seq x y z
N MET A 1 3.97 -18.35 2.42
CA MET A 1 4.27 -17.79 1.09
C MET A 1 3.98 -16.31 1.10
N VAL A 2 4.84 -15.54 0.50
CA VAL A 2 4.72 -14.07 0.50
C VAL A 2 4.34 -13.60 -0.89
N VAL A 3 3.33 -12.74 -0.99
CA VAL A 3 2.95 -12.07 -2.23
C VAL A 3 3.24 -10.58 -2.10
N HIS A 4 3.49 -9.93 -3.24
CA HIS A 4 3.61 -8.48 -3.30
C HIS A 4 2.27 -7.92 -3.77
N VAL A 5 1.73 -6.96 -3.02
CA VAL A 5 0.42 -6.37 -3.30
C VAL A 5 0.59 -4.91 -3.70
N LEU A 6 0.04 -4.55 -4.85
CA LEU A 6 -0.03 -3.16 -5.26
C LEU A 6 -1.31 -2.55 -4.71
N ALA A 7 -1.17 -1.49 -3.93
CA ALA A 7 -2.29 -0.67 -3.46
C ALA A 7 -2.24 0.65 -4.21
N VAL A 8 -3.16 0.83 -5.14
CA VAL A 8 -3.23 2.03 -5.98
C VAL A 8 -4.37 2.91 -5.47
N SER A 9 -4.02 4.05 -4.93
CA SER A 9 -4.96 4.93 -4.25
C SER A 9 -5.26 6.19 -5.04
N THR A 10 -6.55 6.56 -5.07
CA THR A 10 -6.97 7.91 -5.46
C THR A 10 -7.27 8.64 -4.16
N VAL A 11 -6.47 9.66 -3.86
CA VAL A 11 -6.44 10.30 -2.55
C VAL A 11 -7.40 11.48 -2.50
N ALA A 12 -8.33 11.46 -1.54
CA ALA A 12 -9.29 12.54 -1.32
C ALA A 12 -8.78 13.56 -0.30
N ASP A 13 -8.08 13.09 0.74
CA ASP A 13 -7.49 13.95 1.78
C ASP A 13 -6.01 13.58 1.93
N ASN A 14 -5.15 14.30 1.25
CA ASN A 14 -3.74 13.97 1.16
C ASN A 14 -3.04 14.00 2.53
N SER A 15 -3.31 15.02 3.34
CA SER A 15 -2.68 15.16 4.65
C SER A 15 -3.03 13.99 5.58
N ARG A 16 -4.32 13.64 5.66
CA ARG A 16 -4.78 12.55 6.51
C ARG A 16 -4.38 11.19 5.97
N PHE A 17 -4.37 11.04 4.65
CA PHE A 17 -3.92 9.81 4.01
C PHE A 17 -2.47 9.48 4.40
N TRP A 18 -1.57 10.44 4.26
CA TRP A 18 -0.15 10.23 4.59
C TRP A 18 0.07 10.07 6.09
N SER A 19 -0.72 10.77 6.92
CA SER A 19 -0.69 10.57 8.37
C SER A 19 -1.10 9.13 8.71
N GLY A 20 -2.14 8.61 8.06
CA GLY A 20 -2.57 7.22 8.21
C GLY A 20 -1.51 6.22 7.76
N LEU A 21 -0.85 6.50 6.63
CA LEU A 21 0.24 5.64 6.14
C LEU A 21 1.40 5.57 7.13
N LYS A 22 1.77 6.69 7.73
CA LYS A 22 2.84 6.71 8.73
C LYS A 22 2.49 5.84 9.94
N LYS A 23 1.24 5.92 10.41
CA LYS A 23 0.77 5.08 11.51
C LYS A 23 0.74 3.60 11.12
N ALA A 24 0.29 3.31 9.89
CA ALA A 24 0.26 1.95 9.37
C ALA A 24 1.68 1.37 9.30
N HIS A 25 2.63 2.14 8.81
CA HIS A 25 4.03 1.71 8.73
C HIS A 25 4.58 1.38 10.12
N ALA A 26 4.23 2.19 11.13
CA ALA A 26 4.69 1.98 12.50
C ALA A 26 4.08 0.73 13.15
N THR A 27 2.93 0.28 12.67
CA THR A 27 2.21 -0.87 13.25
C THR A 27 2.09 -2.04 12.28
N LEU A 28 2.99 -2.11 11.31
CA LEU A 28 2.98 -3.15 10.28
C LEU A 28 3.04 -4.54 10.93
N PRO A 29 2.14 -5.48 10.53
CA PRO A 29 2.13 -6.82 11.10
C PRO A 29 3.45 -7.55 10.89
N GLN A 30 3.78 -8.43 11.83
CA GLN A 30 4.96 -9.27 11.72
C GLN A 30 4.89 -10.11 10.43
N GLY A 31 5.98 -10.15 9.68
CA GLY A 31 6.04 -10.88 8.43
C GLY A 31 5.67 -10.06 7.21
N ALA A 32 5.03 -8.90 7.40
CA ALA A 32 4.74 -7.98 6.31
C ALA A 32 5.90 -6.98 6.14
N ARG A 33 6.09 -6.52 4.91
CA ARG A 33 7.14 -5.53 4.60
C ARG A 33 6.59 -4.49 3.64
N TRP A 34 6.82 -3.24 3.95
CA TRP A 34 6.47 -2.12 3.07
C TRP A 34 7.64 -1.86 2.13
N LYS A 35 7.44 -2.12 0.84
CA LYS A 35 8.53 -2.04 -0.14
C LYS A 35 8.64 -0.68 -0.80
N VAL A 36 7.50 -0.07 -1.16
CA VAL A 36 7.45 1.21 -1.86
C VAL A 36 6.26 1.99 -1.36
N ALA A 37 6.44 3.29 -1.18
CA ALA A 37 5.36 4.24 -0.95
C ALA A 37 5.72 5.50 -1.73
N VAL A 38 4.92 5.85 -2.73
CA VAL A 38 5.20 7.00 -3.59
C VAL A 38 3.90 7.69 -3.97
N ALA A 39 3.94 9.02 -4.03
CA ALA A 39 2.80 9.83 -4.43
C ALA A 39 3.08 10.51 -5.75
N SER A 40 2.00 10.76 -6.51
CA SER A 40 2.10 11.66 -7.67
C SER A 40 2.34 13.09 -7.17
N ARG A 41 2.94 13.91 -8.03
CA ARG A 41 3.31 15.27 -7.66
C ARG A 41 2.09 16.11 -7.26
N ASP A 42 0.94 15.88 -7.90
CA ASP A 42 -0.30 16.61 -7.60
C ASP A 42 -1.03 16.11 -6.34
N GLY A 43 -0.54 15.04 -5.73
CA GLY A 43 -1.11 14.49 -4.49
C GLY A 43 -2.40 13.70 -4.68
N VAL A 44 -2.83 13.47 -5.92
CA VAL A 44 -4.10 12.77 -6.20
C VAL A 44 -3.91 11.25 -6.21
N LYS A 45 -2.76 10.76 -6.64
CA LYS A 45 -2.49 9.32 -6.72
C LYS A 45 -1.35 8.93 -5.81
N ALA A 46 -1.46 7.73 -5.26
CA ALA A 46 -0.39 7.12 -4.49
C ALA A 46 -0.32 5.64 -4.82
N VAL A 47 0.89 5.10 -4.85
CA VAL A 47 1.12 3.68 -5.08
C VAL A 47 1.95 3.14 -3.95
N ASN A 48 1.48 2.04 -3.37
CA ASN A 48 2.21 1.33 -2.32
C ASN A 48 2.39 -0.12 -2.74
N ILE A 49 3.55 -0.68 -2.45
CA ILE A 49 3.80 -2.11 -2.64
C ILE A 49 4.12 -2.68 -1.27
N ILE A 50 3.33 -3.65 -0.84
CA ILE A 50 3.46 -4.29 0.45
C ILE A 50 3.59 -5.79 0.25
N ALA A 51 4.63 -6.39 0.82
CA ALA A 51 4.80 -7.84 0.82
C ALA A 51 4.13 -8.41 2.06
N ALA A 52 3.26 -9.37 1.89
CA ALA A 52 2.51 -10.01 2.97
C ALA A 52 1.99 -11.39 2.55
N ASP A 53 1.22 -12.03 3.43
CA ASP A 53 0.73 -13.39 3.17
C ASP A 53 -0.36 -13.44 2.09
N SER A 54 -1.16 -12.39 1.95
CA SER A 54 -2.24 -12.37 0.96
C SER A 54 -2.66 -10.95 0.63
N THR A 55 -3.33 -10.80 -0.51
CA THR A 55 -3.91 -9.52 -0.92
C THR A 55 -4.98 -9.06 0.07
N ASP A 56 -5.79 -9.99 0.57
CA ASP A 56 -6.85 -9.66 1.53
C ASP A 56 -6.28 -9.11 2.84
N ALA A 57 -5.17 -9.69 3.32
CA ALA A 57 -4.52 -9.19 4.53
C ALA A 57 -4.04 -7.76 4.37
N VAL A 58 -3.45 -7.44 3.21
CA VAL A 58 -3.01 -6.07 2.90
C VAL A 58 -4.19 -5.13 2.82
N ARG A 59 -5.25 -5.52 2.10
CA ARG A 59 -6.44 -4.69 1.97
C ARG A 59 -7.04 -4.35 3.33
N ASP A 60 -7.24 -5.34 4.18
CA ASP A 60 -7.85 -5.11 5.48
C ASP A 60 -7.01 -4.17 6.34
N PHE A 61 -5.71 -4.38 6.35
CA PHE A 61 -4.78 -3.54 7.09
C PHE A 61 -4.75 -2.11 6.55
N PHE A 62 -4.64 -1.96 5.23
CA PHE A 62 -4.54 -0.67 4.57
C PHE A 62 -5.83 0.15 4.75
N GLU A 63 -6.99 -0.49 4.55
CA GLU A 63 -8.29 0.18 4.71
C GLU A 63 -8.54 0.63 6.14
N ALA A 64 -8.04 -0.12 7.12
CA ALA A 64 -8.18 0.26 8.53
C ALA A 64 -7.48 1.60 8.82
N HIS A 65 -6.42 1.94 8.09
CA HIS A 65 -5.62 3.13 8.32
C HIS A 65 -5.93 4.28 7.36
N THR A 66 -6.35 3.98 6.13
CA THR A 66 -6.48 5.00 5.08
C THR A 66 -7.84 5.04 4.40
N GLY A 67 -8.73 4.10 4.70
CA GLY A 67 -10.00 3.95 4.00
C GLY A 67 -10.85 5.22 3.88
N PRO A 68 -11.00 6.01 4.96
CA PRO A 68 -11.79 7.24 4.89
C PRO A 68 -11.19 8.35 4.02
N TYR A 69 -9.91 8.24 3.66
CA TYR A 69 -9.16 9.33 3.03
C TYR A 69 -8.80 9.08 1.58
N ALA A 70 -9.05 7.88 1.09
CA ALA A 70 -8.70 7.50 -0.29
C ALA A 70 -9.52 6.30 -0.74
N THR A 71 -9.71 6.19 -2.05
CA THR A 71 -10.27 4.99 -2.67
C THR A 71 -9.09 4.20 -3.23
N THR A 72 -8.94 2.95 -2.78
CA THR A 72 -7.77 2.15 -3.12
C THR A 72 -8.17 0.85 -3.82
N GLU A 73 -7.46 0.53 -4.89
CA GLU A 73 -7.56 -0.74 -5.59
C GLU A 73 -6.35 -1.61 -5.25
N TYR A 74 -6.57 -2.91 -5.11
CA TYR A 74 -5.53 -3.84 -4.68
C TYR A 74 -5.31 -4.92 -5.73
N PHE A 75 -4.05 -5.15 -6.08
CA PHE A 75 -3.67 -6.13 -7.09
C PHE A 75 -2.49 -6.94 -6.59
N GLU A 76 -2.52 -8.25 -6.81
CA GLU A 76 -1.32 -9.06 -6.57
C GLU A 76 -0.35 -8.81 -7.70
N ALA A 77 0.90 -8.49 -7.37
CA ALA A 77 1.94 -8.25 -8.36
C ALA A 77 2.38 -9.56 -9.01
N ASP A 78 2.62 -9.51 -10.32
CA ASP A 78 3.22 -10.63 -11.05
C ASP A 78 4.74 -10.46 -11.03
N ALA A 79 5.41 -11.20 -10.17
CA ALA A 79 6.85 -11.11 -10.00
C ALA A 79 7.63 -11.48 -11.27
N ALA A 80 7.04 -12.29 -12.14
CA ALA A 80 7.67 -12.69 -13.40
C ALA A 80 7.72 -11.55 -14.41
N ASN A 81 6.85 -10.54 -14.23
CA ASN A 81 6.77 -9.37 -15.11
C ASN A 81 7.12 -8.08 -14.36
N ALA A 82 8.11 -8.14 -13.48
CA ALA A 82 8.56 -7.01 -12.69
C ALA A 82 10.02 -6.71 -12.98
N VAL A 83 10.35 -5.42 -13.03
CA VAL A 83 11.73 -4.95 -13.18
C VAL A 83 11.99 -4.00 -12.02
N GLY A 84 13.09 -4.23 -11.30
CA GLY A 84 13.45 -3.36 -10.18
C GLY A 84 12.55 -3.48 -8.96
N LEU A 85 11.85 -4.60 -8.80
CA LEU A 85 11.03 -4.83 -7.62
C LEU A 85 11.89 -4.83 -6.36
N PRO A 86 11.57 -4.00 -5.34
CA PRO A 86 12.37 -3.94 -4.11
C PRO A 86 12.39 -5.28 -3.37
N ARG A 87 13.52 -5.61 -2.78
CA ARG A 87 13.71 -6.85 -2.04
C ARG A 87 13.64 -6.65 -0.54
#